data_f90c3282493085e15ded77227869d30f
#
_entry.id   f90c3282493085e15ded77227869d30f
#
_cell.length_a   1.000
_cell.length_b   1.000
_cell.length_c   1.000
_cell.angle_alpha   90.00
_cell.angle_beta   90.00
_cell.angle_gamma   90.00
#
_symmetry.space_group_name_H-M   'P 1'
#
loop_
_entity.id
_entity.type
_entity.pdbx_description
1 polymer ?
#
loop_
_entity_poly.entity_id
_entity_poly.type
_entity_poly.pdbx_seq_one_letter_code
_entity_poly.pdbx_strand_id
1 'polypeptide(L)'
;MNQGEIYGEETVFGLDIGTRSIIGTIGYKKGEHFEVVAQEIREHRTRAMLDGQIHDINRVAATISEVKSALEEKTGLKLTEVCIAAAGRVLKTLNVHIDKEYDTEVCVSKEDINTLVSMGVEKAFAQFQTENESDVHFYCVGYSVMKFYINGLWMGQPEHHKAKVLGADMIAT
;
A
#
# COMPACT_ATOMS: atom_id res chain seq x y z
N MET A 1 24.69 -18.86 17.34
CA MET A 1 23.89 -18.77 16.10
C MET A 1 23.46 -17.32 15.95
N ASN A 2 23.85 -16.66 14.86
CA ASN A 2 23.49 -15.26 14.63
C ASN A 2 21.99 -15.17 14.36
N GLN A 3 21.26 -14.37 15.14
CA GLN A 3 19.82 -14.17 14.99
C GLN A 3 19.41 -13.65 13.60
N GLY A 4 20.32 -13.03 12.84
CA GLY A 4 20.09 -12.55 11.49
C GLY A 4 19.97 -13.62 10.39
N GLU A 5 20.32 -14.89 10.66
CA GLU A 5 20.21 -16.00 9.70
C GLU A 5 18.86 -16.72 9.75
N ILE A 6 18.02 -16.43 10.77
CA ILE A 6 16.73 -17.13 10.98
C ILE A 6 15.61 -16.49 10.15
N TYR A 7 15.74 -15.22 9.81
CA TYR A 7 14.71 -14.45 9.12
C TYR A 7 15.22 -14.08 7.71
N GLY A 8 15.02 -14.99 6.76
CA GLY A 8 15.41 -14.78 5.36
C GLY A 8 14.67 -13.59 4.70
N GLU A 9 14.89 -13.40 3.40
CA GLU A 9 14.38 -12.27 2.58
C GLU A 9 12.84 -12.08 2.58
N GLU A 10 12.08 -12.95 3.24
CA GLU A 10 10.60 -12.96 3.25
C GLU A 10 9.98 -12.48 4.57
N THR A 11 10.74 -11.77 5.42
CA THR A 11 10.19 -11.23 6.68
C THR A 11 9.24 -10.06 6.40
N VAL A 12 8.02 -10.14 6.92
CA VAL A 12 6.98 -9.12 6.77
C VAL A 12 6.72 -8.45 8.11
N PHE A 13 6.71 -7.13 8.11
CA PHE A 13 6.21 -6.32 9.21
C PHE A 13 4.82 -5.81 8.86
N GLY A 14 3.80 -6.24 9.62
CA GLY A 14 2.43 -5.77 9.53
C GLY A 14 2.09 -4.83 10.68
N LEU A 15 1.38 -3.73 10.37
CA LEU A 15 0.93 -2.74 11.33
C LEU A 15 -0.58 -2.55 11.19
N ASP A 16 -1.33 -2.87 12.23
CA ASP A 16 -2.76 -2.59 12.34
C ASP A 16 -2.97 -1.32 13.18
N ILE A 17 -3.52 -0.29 12.55
CA ILE A 17 -3.81 1.00 13.17
C ILE A 17 -5.29 1.03 13.53
N GLY A 18 -5.61 0.53 14.72
CA GLY A 18 -6.96 0.48 15.25
C GLY A 18 -7.35 1.73 16.04
N THR A 19 -8.66 1.89 16.30
CA THR A 19 -9.19 3.04 17.07
C THR A 19 -8.69 3.08 18.51
N ARG A 20 -8.48 1.94 19.12
CA ARG A 20 -8.04 1.81 20.52
C ARG A 20 -6.55 1.59 20.65
N SER A 21 -5.99 0.79 19.79
CA SER A 21 -4.59 0.32 19.88
C SER A 21 -3.96 0.18 18.50
N ILE A 22 -2.64 0.22 18.50
CA ILE A 22 -1.82 -0.13 17.35
C ILE A 22 -1.16 -1.47 17.63
N ILE A 23 -1.25 -2.39 16.67
CA ILE A 23 -0.67 -3.73 16.76
C ILE A 23 0.38 -3.86 15.67
N GLY A 24 1.62 -4.12 16.07
CA GLY A 24 2.70 -4.49 15.16
C GLY A 24 2.97 -5.98 15.22
N THR A 25 3.11 -6.63 14.09
CA THR A 25 3.40 -8.07 13.98
C THR A 25 4.52 -8.30 13.00
N ILE A 26 5.53 -9.05 13.40
CA ILE A 26 6.61 -9.52 12.52
C ILE A 26 6.46 -11.01 12.33
N GLY A 27 6.53 -11.46 11.10
CA GLY A 27 6.49 -12.87 10.76
C GLY A 27 7.08 -13.13 9.38
N TYR A 28 7.13 -14.39 8.99
CA TYR A 28 7.62 -14.82 7.70
C TYR A 28 6.81 -16.00 7.16
N LYS A 29 6.85 -16.16 5.84
CA LYS A 29 6.19 -17.29 5.18
C LYS A 29 7.05 -18.54 5.28
N LYS A 30 6.45 -19.64 5.77
CA LYS A 30 7.07 -20.96 5.85
C LYS A 30 6.18 -21.99 5.17
N GLY A 31 6.48 -22.30 3.93
CA GLY A 31 5.61 -23.13 3.09
C GLY A 31 4.26 -22.45 2.87
N GLU A 32 3.17 -23.12 3.28
CA GLU A 32 1.80 -22.57 3.19
C GLU A 32 1.34 -21.84 4.48
N HIS A 33 2.19 -21.74 5.48
CA HIS A 33 1.86 -21.12 6.77
C HIS A 33 2.65 -19.83 6.95
N PHE A 34 2.09 -18.92 7.77
CA PHE A 34 2.76 -17.72 8.22
C PHE A 34 3.14 -17.89 9.69
N GLU A 35 4.44 -17.82 10.00
CA GLU A 35 4.94 -17.91 11.38
C GLU A 35 5.15 -16.50 11.94
N VAL A 36 4.49 -16.21 13.08
CA VAL A 36 4.66 -14.95 13.80
C VAL A 36 5.88 -15.07 14.72
N VAL A 37 6.81 -14.15 14.55
CA VAL A 37 8.07 -14.08 15.31
C VAL A 37 7.92 -13.19 16.54
N ALA A 38 7.30 -12.03 16.36
CA ALA A 38 7.09 -11.07 17.42
C ALA A 38 5.81 -10.25 17.18
N GLN A 39 5.19 -9.88 18.28
CA GLN A 39 4.06 -8.96 18.28
C GLN A 39 4.22 -7.94 19.39
N GLU A 40 3.77 -6.72 19.12
CA GLU A 40 3.72 -5.62 20.08
C GLU A 40 2.40 -4.89 19.94
N ILE A 41 1.80 -4.53 21.08
CA ILE A 41 0.51 -3.83 21.15
C ILE A 41 0.71 -2.60 22.03
N ARG A 42 0.24 -1.45 21.55
CA ARG A 42 0.18 -0.22 22.33
C ARG A 42 -1.20 0.41 22.21
N GLU A 43 -1.81 0.71 23.35
CA GLU A 43 -3.04 1.50 23.38
C GLU A 43 -2.70 2.99 23.20
N HIS A 44 -3.58 3.72 22.54
CA HIS A 44 -3.48 5.18 22.48
C HIS A 44 -3.64 5.77 23.87
N ARG A 45 -2.67 6.56 24.32
CA ARG A 45 -2.68 7.20 25.65
C ARG A 45 -3.83 8.22 25.83
N THR A 46 -4.37 8.68 24.70
CA THR A 46 -5.48 9.65 24.64
C THR A 46 -6.35 9.32 23.43
N ARG A 47 -7.43 10.03 23.23
CA ARG A 47 -8.30 9.90 22.05
C ARG A 47 -7.61 10.45 20.78
N ALA A 48 -6.52 9.79 20.37
CA ALA A 48 -5.81 10.11 19.11
C ALA A 48 -6.59 9.64 17.88
N MET A 49 -7.49 8.68 18.07
CA MET A 49 -8.41 8.15 17.06
C MET A 49 -9.85 8.35 17.55
N LEU A 50 -10.74 8.77 16.65
CA LEU A 50 -12.17 8.90 16.91
C LEU A 50 -12.93 8.18 15.78
N ASP A 51 -13.80 7.24 16.15
CA ASP A 51 -14.68 6.52 15.21
C ASP A 51 -13.95 5.92 13.98
N GLY A 52 -12.72 5.45 14.17
CA GLY A 52 -11.90 4.91 13.09
C GLY A 52 -11.16 5.96 12.26
N GLN A 53 -11.17 7.23 12.68
CA GLN A 53 -10.43 8.31 12.01
C GLN A 53 -9.27 8.79 12.86
N ILE A 54 -8.16 9.11 12.21
CA ILE A 54 -7.01 9.74 12.86
C ILE A 54 -7.38 11.19 13.18
N HIS A 55 -7.51 11.51 14.48
CA HIS A 55 -7.79 12.85 14.97
C HIS A 55 -6.51 13.63 15.29
N ASP A 56 -5.48 12.93 15.77
CA ASP A 56 -4.18 13.52 16.09
C ASP A 56 -3.06 12.67 15.49
N ILE A 57 -2.58 13.10 14.32
CA ILE A 57 -1.55 12.41 13.55
C ILE A 57 -0.26 12.25 14.36
N ASN A 58 0.14 13.28 15.10
CA ASN A 58 1.41 13.25 15.86
C ASN A 58 1.37 12.20 16.97
N ARG A 59 0.24 12.05 17.64
CA ARG A 59 0.06 11.05 18.69
C ARG A 59 0.01 9.64 18.13
N VAL A 60 -0.69 9.44 17.00
CA VAL A 60 -0.69 8.14 16.31
C VAL A 60 0.72 7.78 15.86
N ALA A 61 1.45 8.71 15.24
CA ALA A 61 2.83 8.51 14.81
C ALA A 61 3.77 8.17 15.98
N ALA A 62 3.60 8.83 17.13
CA ALA A 62 4.39 8.52 18.33
C ALA A 62 4.12 7.07 18.81
N THR A 63 2.84 6.64 18.84
CA THR A 63 2.48 5.26 19.23
C THR A 63 3.01 4.24 18.23
N ILE A 64 2.98 4.54 16.91
CA ILE A 64 3.59 3.70 15.88
C ILE A 64 5.10 3.55 16.11
N SER A 65 5.77 4.65 16.42
CA SER A 65 7.21 4.66 16.70
C SER A 65 7.56 3.81 17.93
N GLU A 66 6.74 3.87 18.99
CA GLU A 66 6.89 3.02 20.18
C GLU A 66 6.77 1.53 19.83
N VAL A 67 5.75 1.16 19.04
CA VAL A 67 5.53 -0.23 18.57
C VAL A 67 6.71 -0.71 17.73
N LYS A 68 7.14 0.10 16.76
CA LYS A 68 8.27 -0.21 15.89
C LYS A 68 9.55 -0.43 16.68
N SER A 69 9.90 0.52 17.56
CA SER A 69 11.12 0.44 18.37
C SER A 69 11.15 -0.79 19.26
N ALA A 70 10.02 -1.14 19.89
CA ALA A 70 9.90 -2.32 20.72
C ALA A 70 10.07 -3.63 19.94
N LEU A 71 9.55 -3.68 18.69
CA LEU A 71 9.73 -4.82 17.81
C LEU A 71 11.17 -4.94 17.30
N GLU A 72 11.81 -3.83 16.95
CA GLU A 72 13.21 -3.79 16.55
C GLU A 72 14.12 -4.27 17.69
N GLU A 73 13.84 -3.83 18.93
CA GLU A 73 14.58 -4.28 20.11
C GLU A 73 14.40 -5.79 20.40
N LYS A 74 13.16 -6.29 20.29
CA LYS A 74 12.85 -7.70 20.50
C LYS A 74 13.48 -8.64 19.49
N THR A 75 13.54 -8.21 18.23
CA THR A 75 13.95 -9.08 17.11
C THR A 75 15.38 -8.83 16.63
N GLY A 76 15.95 -7.68 16.93
CA GLY A 76 17.24 -7.24 16.39
C GLY A 76 17.17 -6.85 14.90
N LEU A 77 15.96 -6.83 14.30
CA LEU A 77 15.75 -6.44 12.90
C LEU A 77 15.61 -4.92 12.78
N LYS A 78 16.00 -4.38 11.64
CA LYS A 78 15.69 -3.00 11.26
C LYS A 78 14.49 -3.01 10.32
N LEU A 79 13.37 -2.41 10.75
CA LEU A 79 12.12 -2.38 10.00
C LEU A 79 12.09 -1.16 9.08
N THR A 80 12.25 -1.38 7.78
CA THR A 80 12.29 -0.33 6.74
C THR A 80 11.04 -0.30 5.87
N GLU A 81 10.31 -1.42 5.81
CA GLU A 81 9.09 -1.58 5.04
C GLU A 81 7.98 -2.09 5.95
N VAL A 82 6.73 -1.74 5.62
CA VAL A 82 5.57 -2.11 6.43
C VAL A 82 4.34 -2.35 5.56
N CYS A 83 3.57 -3.40 5.90
CA CYS A 83 2.22 -3.60 5.41
C CYS A 83 1.24 -3.01 6.43
N ILE A 84 0.41 -2.06 6.00
CA ILE A 84 -0.50 -1.34 6.90
C ILE A 84 -1.94 -1.84 6.68
N ALA A 85 -2.61 -2.16 7.79
CA ALA A 85 -4.05 -2.19 7.90
C ALA A 85 -4.50 -1.00 8.76
N ALA A 86 -5.35 -0.15 8.22
CA ALA A 86 -5.88 0.99 8.97
C ALA A 86 -7.40 0.89 9.05
N ALA A 87 -7.94 0.98 10.28
CA ALA A 87 -9.37 1.18 10.44
C ALA A 87 -9.72 2.58 9.94
N GLY A 88 -10.62 2.66 8.97
CA GLY A 88 -11.06 3.95 8.45
C GLY A 88 -12.45 3.84 7.86
N ARG A 89 -13.44 4.52 8.47
CA ARG A 89 -14.78 4.68 7.87
C ARG A 89 -14.75 5.51 6.59
N VAL A 90 -13.63 6.16 6.31
CA VAL A 90 -13.45 7.11 5.21
C VAL A 90 -12.46 6.60 4.16
N LEU A 91 -11.90 5.40 4.33
CA LEU A 91 -11.16 4.77 3.25
C LEU A 91 -12.13 4.46 2.11
N LYS A 92 -11.89 5.07 0.99
CA LYS A 92 -12.64 4.81 -0.23
C LYS A 92 -11.70 4.20 -1.25
N THR A 93 -12.22 3.27 -2.00
CA THR A 93 -11.46 2.58 -3.06
C THR A 93 -12.16 2.85 -4.38
N LEU A 94 -11.40 3.29 -5.37
CA LEU A 94 -11.85 3.50 -6.73
C LEU A 94 -11.19 2.49 -7.67
N ASN A 95 -12.00 1.96 -8.60
CA ASN A 95 -11.51 1.23 -9.74
C ASN A 95 -11.43 2.17 -10.92
N VAL A 96 -10.27 2.27 -11.53
CA VAL A 96 -10.05 3.10 -12.72
C VAL A 96 -9.46 2.27 -13.84
N HIS A 97 -9.94 2.53 -15.05
CA HIS A 97 -9.32 2.06 -16.27
C HIS A 97 -8.61 3.22 -16.95
N ILE A 98 -7.41 2.99 -17.42
CA ILE A 98 -6.60 4.00 -18.12
C ILE A 98 -5.94 3.38 -19.35
N ASP A 99 -5.94 4.14 -20.44
CA ASP A 99 -5.25 3.81 -21.67
C ASP A 99 -4.25 4.93 -22.02
N LYS A 100 -3.09 4.51 -22.49
CA LYS A 100 -2.07 5.36 -23.12
C LYS A 100 -1.97 4.96 -24.59
N GLU A 101 -2.36 5.87 -25.47
CA GLU A 101 -2.25 5.69 -26.91
C GLU A 101 -0.90 6.23 -27.42
N TYR A 102 -0.37 5.56 -28.44
CA TYR A 102 0.84 5.95 -29.12
C TYR A 102 0.54 6.24 -30.61
N ASP A 103 1.17 7.25 -31.17
CA ASP A 103 1.02 7.59 -32.59
C ASP A 103 1.44 6.43 -33.51
N THR A 104 2.49 5.74 -33.13
CA THR A 104 3.01 4.54 -33.81
C THR A 104 3.16 3.39 -32.82
N GLU A 105 3.25 2.17 -33.34
CA GLU A 105 3.49 1.00 -32.51
C GLU A 105 4.89 1.10 -31.83
N VAL A 106 4.91 0.98 -30.51
CA VAL A 106 6.11 1.06 -29.68
C VAL A 106 6.38 -0.28 -28.96
N CYS A 107 7.63 -0.53 -28.61
CA CYS A 107 7.98 -1.61 -27.70
C CYS A 107 7.83 -1.07 -26.28
N VAL A 108 6.90 -1.63 -25.51
CA VAL A 108 6.59 -1.19 -24.15
C VAL A 108 7.80 -1.31 -23.25
N SER A 109 8.20 -0.22 -22.64
CA SER A 109 9.27 -0.13 -21.66
C SER A 109 8.72 -0.06 -20.23
N LYS A 110 9.59 -0.25 -19.25
CA LYS A 110 9.26 -0.03 -17.83
C LYS A 110 8.82 1.41 -17.56
N GLU A 111 9.37 2.36 -18.27
CA GLU A 111 9.02 3.78 -18.15
C GLU A 111 7.60 4.05 -18.67
N ASP A 112 7.19 3.37 -19.75
CA ASP A 112 5.81 3.43 -20.24
C ASP A 112 4.82 2.90 -19.22
N ILE A 113 5.15 1.79 -18.56
CA ILE A 113 4.33 1.22 -17.49
C ILE A 113 4.22 2.20 -16.31
N ASN A 114 5.33 2.77 -15.87
CA ASN A 114 5.33 3.76 -14.78
C ASN A 114 4.50 5.00 -15.14
N THR A 115 4.61 5.48 -16.37
CA THR A 115 3.80 6.61 -16.87
C THR A 115 2.31 6.27 -16.84
N LEU A 116 1.91 5.09 -17.34
CA LEU A 116 0.53 4.63 -17.34
C LEU A 116 -0.02 4.55 -15.90
N VAL A 117 0.76 4.01 -14.97
CA VAL A 117 0.39 3.92 -13.56
C VAL A 117 0.18 5.31 -12.95
N SER A 118 1.08 6.26 -13.21
CA SER A 118 0.93 7.65 -12.76
C SER A 118 -0.34 8.30 -13.28
N MET A 119 -0.64 8.12 -14.57
CA MET A 119 -1.89 8.60 -15.19
C MET A 119 -3.13 7.99 -14.52
N GLY A 120 -3.07 6.70 -14.16
CA GLY A 120 -4.15 6.02 -13.46
C GLY A 120 -4.39 6.58 -12.05
N VAL A 121 -3.33 6.88 -11.30
CA VAL A 121 -3.42 7.52 -9.98
C VAL A 121 -4.00 8.92 -10.09
N GLU A 122 -3.55 9.72 -11.06
CA GLU A 122 -4.10 11.06 -11.32
C GLU A 122 -5.59 11.01 -11.70
N LYS A 123 -5.98 10.06 -12.55
CA LYS A 123 -7.39 9.86 -12.91
C LYS A 123 -8.26 9.49 -11.71
N ALA A 124 -7.79 8.58 -10.87
CA ALA A 124 -8.48 8.21 -9.64
C ALA A 124 -8.65 9.42 -8.71
N PHE A 125 -7.60 10.23 -8.55
CA PHE A 125 -7.64 11.44 -7.72
C PHE A 125 -8.62 12.47 -8.27
N ALA A 126 -8.61 12.73 -9.57
CA ALA A 126 -9.54 13.66 -10.21
C ALA A 126 -11.01 13.21 -10.07
N GLN A 127 -11.28 11.92 -10.28
CA GLN A 127 -12.62 11.34 -10.10
C GLN A 127 -13.07 11.50 -8.64
N PHE A 128 -12.16 11.28 -7.70
CA PHE A 128 -12.44 11.39 -6.28
C PHE A 128 -12.81 12.81 -5.86
N GLN A 129 -12.11 13.81 -6.39
CA GLN A 129 -12.41 15.22 -6.12
C GLN A 129 -13.78 15.63 -6.68
N THR A 130 -14.14 15.11 -7.85
CA THR A 130 -15.43 15.43 -8.51
C THR A 130 -16.62 14.84 -7.74
N GLU A 131 -16.46 13.68 -7.14
CA GLU A 131 -17.52 12.99 -6.39
C GLU A 131 -17.72 13.55 -4.97
N ASN A 132 -16.79 14.35 -4.47
CA ASN A 132 -16.80 14.86 -3.10
C ASN A 132 -16.68 16.39 -3.11
N GLU A 133 -17.82 17.09 -3.15
CA GLU A 133 -17.93 18.57 -3.07
C GLU A 133 -17.64 19.14 -1.65
N SER A 134 -17.08 18.35 -0.74
CA SER A 134 -16.81 18.78 0.63
C SER A 134 -15.38 19.29 0.79
N ASP A 135 -15.15 20.21 1.75
CA ASP A 135 -13.82 20.71 2.17
C ASP A 135 -12.87 19.64 2.76
N VAL A 136 -13.14 18.36 2.49
CA VAL A 136 -12.35 17.23 2.98
C VAL A 136 -11.24 16.94 2.00
N HIS A 137 -9.99 17.01 2.47
CA HIS A 137 -8.83 16.62 1.69
C HIS A 137 -8.62 15.11 1.75
N PHE A 138 -8.54 14.50 0.58
CA PHE A 138 -8.21 13.07 0.44
C PHE A 138 -6.78 12.90 -0.06
N TYR A 139 -6.14 11.82 0.38
CA TYR A 139 -4.79 11.44 -0.03
C TYR A 139 -4.83 9.99 -0.50
N CYS A 140 -4.20 9.72 -1.63
CA CYS A 140 -4.01 8.34 -2.07
C CYS A 140 -2.98 7.67 -1.15
N VAL A 141 -3.41 6.64 -0.43
CA VAL A 141 -2.56 5.89 0.51
C VAL A 141 -2.02 4.60 -0.10
N GLY A 142 -2.58 4.19 -1.23
CA GLY A 142 -2.10 3.03 -1.96
C GLY A 142 -2.82 2.85 -3.30
N TYR A 143 -2.15 2.14 -4.19
CA TYR A 143 -2.73 1.72 -5.46
C TYR A 143 -2.18 0.35 -5.85
N SER A 144 -2.90 -0.34 -6.72
CA SER A 144 -2.47 -1.61 -7.31
C SER A 144 -2.96 -1.73 -8.73
N VAL A 145 -2.11 -2.22 -9.62
CA VAL A 145 -2.52 -2.60 -10.96
C VAL A 145 -3.08 -4.02 -10.91
N MET A 146 -4.31 -4.17 -11.34
CA MET A 146 -5.03 -5.45 -11.36
C MET A 146 -4.80 -6.21 -12.67
N LYS A 147 -4.76 -5.45 -13.78
CA LYS A 147 -4.60 -6.03 -15.12
C LYS A 147 -3.92 -5.02 -16.03
N PHE A 148 -3.11 -5.54 -16.93
CA PHE A 148 -2.63 -4.78 -18.09
C PHE A 148 -3.29 -5.24 -19.37
N TYR A 149 -3.32 -4.35 -20.36
CA TYR A 149 -3.86 -4.61 -21.70
C TYR A 149 -2.90 -4.09 -22.76
N ILE A 150 -2.75 -4.85 -23.83
CA ILE A 150 -2.07 -4.42 -25.06
C ILE A 150 -3.10 -4.47 -26.19
N ASN A 151 -3.35 -3.32 -26.81
CA ASN A 151 -4.35 -3.19 -27.90
C ASN A 151 -5.71 -3.81 -27.51
N GLY A 152 -6.14 -3.63 -26.24
CA GLY A 152 -7.38 -4.15 -25.69
C GLY A 152 -7.36 -5.62 -25.25
N LEU A 153 -6.23 -6.33 -25.44
CA LEU A 153 -6.10 -7.72 -24.99
C LEU A 153 -5.38 -7.81 -23.66
N TRP A 154 -5.93 -8.58 -22.74
CA TRP A 154 -5.29 -8.84 -21.42
C TRP A 154 -3.87 -9.38 -21.58
N MET A 155 -2.96 -8.84 -20.78
CA MET A 155 -1.55 -9.21 -20.78
C MET A 155 -1.01 -9.27 -19.35
N GLY A 156 -0.42 -10.41 -18.95
CA GLY A 156 0.14 -10.57 -17.61
C GLY A 156 1.40 -9.71 -17.38
N GLN A 157 2.24 -9.57 -18.40
CA GLN A 157 3.47 -8.78 -18.35
C GLN A 157 3.62 -8.02 -19.67
N PRO A 158 3.32 -6.71 -19.71
CA PRO A 158 3.30 -5.94 -20.94
C PRO A 158 4.68 -5.50 -21.43
N GLU A 159 5.70 -5.51 -20.56
CA GLU A 159 7.06 -5.09 -20.91
C GLU A 159 7.63 -5.90 -22.09
N HIS A 160 8.33 -5.22 -22.99
CA HIS A 160 8.92 -5.78 -24.22
C HIS A 160 7.92 -6.23 -25.30
N HIS A 161 6.61 -6.04 -25.10
CA HIS A 161 5.61 -6.29 -26.15
C HIS A 161 5.37 -5.02 -27.00
N LYS A 162 4.95 -5.22 -28.24
CA LYS A 162 4.58 -4.14 -29.13
C LYS A 162 3.13 -3.71 -28.87
N ALA A 163 2.94 -2.42 -28.65
CA ALA A 163 1.64 -1.82 -28.38
C ALA A 163 1.42 -0.53 -29.14
N LYS A 164 0.22 -0.34 -29.63
CA LYS A 164 -0.30 0.96 -30.04
C LYS A 164 -1.16 1.59 -28.94
N VAL A 165 -1.78 0.74 -28.11
CA VAL A 165 -2.50 1.14 -26.90
C VAL A 165 -2.04 0.27 -25.76
N LEU A 166 -1.56 0.90 -24.69
CA LEU A 166 -1.22 0.24 -23.43
C LEU A 166 -2.28 0.64 -22.39
N GLY A 167 -3.02 -0.35 -21.87
CA GLY A 167 -4.08 -0.13 -20.90
C GLY A 167 -3.81 -0.77 -19.57
N ALA A 168 -4.47 -0.27 -18.51
CA ALA A 168 -4.47 -0.90 -17.19
C ALA A 168 -5.79 -0.68 -16.45
N ASP A 169 -6.22 -1.74 -15.74
CA ASP A 169 -7.21 -1.64 -14.66
C ASP A 169 -6.46 -1.51 -13.34
N MET A 170 -6.80 -0.49 -12.56
CA MET A 170 -6.14 -0.17 -11.31
C MET A 170 -7.16 0.04 -10.19
N ILE A 171 -6.72 -0.25 -8.98
CA ILE A 171 -7.40 0.12 -7.73
C ILE A 171 -6.57 1.20 -7.05
N ALA A 172 -7.21 2.29 -6.65
CA ALA A 172 -6.61 3.34 -5.82
C ALA A 172 -7.44 3.53 -4.54
N THR A 173 -6.77 3.67 -3.41
CA THR A 173 -7.38 3.86 -2.08
C THR A 173 -6.83 5.11 -1.43
#